data_de563950449814cb0b58f34eed4e60c8
#
_entry.id   de563950449814cb0b58f34eed4e60c8
#
_cell.length_a   1.000
_cell.length_b   1.000
_cell.length_c   1.000
_cell.angle_alpha   90.00
_cell.angle_beta   90.00
_cell.angle_gamma   90.00
#
_symmetry.space_group_name_H-M   'P 1'
#
loop_
_entity.id
_entity.type
_entity.pdbx_description
1 polymer ?
#
loop_
_entity_poly.entity_id
_entity_poly.type
_entity_poly.pdbx_seq_one_letter_code
_entity_poly.pdbx_strand_id
1 'polypeptide(L)'
;MRQLCIICVLLLSPFIGLTGCISEAKRDRMVSDEKGKYNLYIVGDDIIDNKLEKETDINNIFRMIIESDYKNSKNNTPYLKITENKPNYFVFDSKDLVYQTTSYKNLVKYLKEHPNAK
;
A
#
# COMPACT_ATOMS: atom_id res chain seq x y z
N MET A 1 14.94 8.62 38.59
CA MET A 1 13.92 9.32 37.82
C MET A 1 14.07 9.10 36.33
N ARG A 2 15.17 9.54 35.75
CA ARG A 2 15.38 9.33 34.31
C ARG A 2 15.40 7.85 33.94
N GLN A 3 16.01 7.02 34.76
CA GLN A 3 16.06 5.58 34.53
C GLN A 3 14.67 4.95 34.52
N LEU A 4 13.81 5.45 35.40
CA LEU A 4 12.43 4.96 35.43
C LEU A 4 11.69 5.30 34.15
N CYS A 5 11.85 6.51 33.66
CA CYS A 5 11.25 6.92 32.39
C CYS A 5 11.78 6.09 31.22
N ILE A 6 13.09 5.84 31.23
CA ILE A 6 13.72 5.03 30.21
C ILE A 6 13.17 3.60 30.23
N ILE A 7 12.98 3.04 31.41
CA ILE A 7 12.41 1.70 31.56
C ILE A 7 11.00 1.67 31.02
N CYS A 8 10.19 2.68 31.33
CA CYS A 8 8.83 2.75 30.79
C CYS A 8 8.82 2.85 29.28
N VAL A 9 9.70 3.63 28.71
CA VAL A 9 9.84 3.76 27.27
C VAL A 9 10.28 2.44 26.67
N LEU A 10 11.21 1.74 27.31
CA LEU A 10 11.67 0.45 26.83
C LEU A 10 10.58 -0.60 26.88
N LEU A 11 9.71 -0.55 27.86
CA LEU A 11 8.59 -1.48 27.94
C LEU A 11 7.57 -1.25 26.83
N LEU A 12 7.32 0.01 26.48
CA LEU A 12 6.39 0.34 25.42
C LEU A 12 6.99 0.19 24.04
N SER A 13 8.24 0.63 23.88
CA SER A 13 8.89 0.62 22.58
C SER A 13 9.07 -0.77 21.98
N PRO A 14 9.56 -1.79 22.71
CA PRO A 14 9.71 -3.11 22.11
C PRO A 14 8.38 -3.72 21.65
N PHE A 15 7.31 -3.48 22.39
CA PHE A 15 6.01 -3.99 22.03
C PHE A 15 5.51 -3.36 20.74
N ILE A 16 5.57 -2.05 20.65
CA ILE A 16 5.16 -1.32 19.47
C ILE A 16 6.13 -1.62 18.32
N GLY A 17 7.42 -1.68 18.62
CA GLY A 17 8.45 -1.93 17.62
C GLY A 17 8.34 -3.29 16.96
N LEU A 18 8.01 -4.33 17.71
CA LEU A 18 7.84 -5.66 17.14
C LEU A 18 6.70 -5.70 16.13
N THR A 19 5.56 -5.13 16.51
CA THR A 19 4.41 -5.05 15.62
C THR A 19 4.72 -4.19 14.39
N GLY A 20 5.36 -3.03 14.61
CA GLY A 20 5.76 -2.14 13.56
C GLY A 20 6.78 -2.75 12.61
N CYS A 21 7.79 -3.46 13.12
CA CYS A 21 8.82 -4.08 12.30
C CYS A 21 8.23 -5.12 11.35
N ILE A 22 7.31 -5.95 11.81
CA ILE A 22 6.66 -6.96 10.96
C ILE A 22 5.87 -6.28 9.86
N SER A 23 5.08 -5.26 10.22
CA SER A 23 4.29 -4.50 9.27
C SER A 23 5.16 -3.72 8.30
N GLU A 24 6.22 -3.11 8.80
CA GLU A 24 7.15 -2.34 7.97
C GLU A 24 7.89 -3.22 6.97
N ALA A 25 8.37 -4.39 7.40
CA ALA A 25 9.07 -5.31 6.51
C ALA A 25 8.18 -5.75 5.35
N LYS A 26 6.91 -6.01 5.60
CA LYS A 26 5.96 -6.37 4.56
C LYS A 26 5.56 -5.18 3.71
N ARG A 27 5.38 -4.02 4.32
CA ARG A 27 5.08 -2.78 3.61
C ARG A 27 6.20 -2.33 2.70
N ASP A 28 7.45 -2.51 3.14
CA ASP A 28 8.61 -2.11 2.36
C ASP A 28 8.66 -2.77 0.99
N ARG A 29 8.06 -3.95 0.86
CA ARG A 29 7.94 -4.64 -0.43
C ARG A 29 6.91 -3.98 -1.34
N MET A 30 5.97 -3.25 -0.75
CA MET A 30 4.88 -2.63 -1.48
C MET A 30 5.16 -1.18 -1.85
N VAL A 31 6.05 -0.51 -1.11
CA VAL A 31 6.34 0.88 -1.37
C VAL A 31 7.18 1.05 -2.64
N SER A 32 7.08 2.25 -3.22
CA SER A 32 7.79 2.58 -4.44
C SER A 32 9.27 2.85 -4.16
N ASP A 33 10.14 2.25 -4.98
CA ASP A 33 11.57 2.52 -4.92
C ASP A 33 11.92 3.85 -5.57
N GLU A 34 11.01 4.44 -6.32
CA GLU A 34 11.23 5.68 -7.03
C GLU A 34 10.35 6.78 -6.45
N LYS A 35 10.97 7.83 -5.93
CA LYS A 35 10.25 9.00 -5.44
C LYS A 35 9.50 9.67 -6.58
N GLY A 36 8.30 10.14 -6.29
CA GLY A 36 7.46 10.79 -7.29
C GLY A 36 6.56 9.81 -8.02
N LYS A 37 6.74 8.51 -7.83
CA LYS A 37 5.91 7.49 -8.46
C LYS A 37 5.30 6.57 -7.42
N TYR A 38 4.20 5.93 -7.80
CA TYR A 38 3.45 5.03 -6.94
C TYR A 38 3.66 3.58 -7.32
N ASN A 39 3.58 2.72 -6.32
CA ASN A 39 3.33 1.30 -6.54
C ASN A 39 1.88 1.01 -6.28
N LEU A 40 1.27 0.19 -7.12
CA LEU A 40 -0.10 -0.24 -6.96
C LEU A 40 -0.13 -1.71 -6.57
N TYR A 41 -0.95 -2.05 -5.60
CA TYR A 41 -1.28 -3.43 -5.27
C TYR A 41 -2.77 -3.61 -5.53
N ILE A 42 -3.10 -4.54 -6.40
CA ILE A 42 -4.46 -4.72 -6.90
C ILE A 42 -4.91 -6.14 -6.61
N VAL A 43 -6.09 -6.28 -6.01
CA VAL A 43 -6.67 -7.57 -5.68
C VAL A 43 -8.01 -7.69 -6.39
N GLY A 44 -8.15 -8.73 -7.20
CA GLY A 44 -9.42 -9.04 -7.85
C GLY A 44 -9.73 -8.25 -9.10
N ASP A 45 -8.71 -7.68 -9.76
CA ASP A 45 -8.87 -7.03 -11.06
C ASP A 45 -7.67 -7.40 -11.95
N ASP A 46 -7.79 -8.49 -12.66
CA ASP A 46 -6.69 -9.03 -13.46
C ASP A 46 -6.42 -8.27 -14.74
N ILE A 47 -7.31 -7.37 -15.13
CA ILE A 47 -7.15 -6.57 -16.36
C ILE A 47 -6.83 -5.12 -16.08
N ILE A 48 -6.39 -4.82 -14.86
CA ILE A 48 -6.11 -3.43 -14.45
C ILE A 48 -5.03 -2.78 -15.32
N ASP A 49 -4.01 -3.53 -15.69
CA ASP A 49 -2.94 -3.02 -16.54
C ASP A 49 -3.47 -2.58 -17.90
N ASN A 50 -4.35 -3.38 -18.51
CA ASN A 50 -4.98 -3.02 -19.78
C ASN A 50 -5.87 -1.77 -19.65
N LYS A 51 -6.57 -1.65 -18.52
CA LYS A 51 -7.40 -0.46 -18.27
C LYS A 51 -6.54 0.79 -18.13
N LEU A 52 -5.46 0.70 -17.36
CA LEU A 52 -4.61 1.85 -17.09
C LEU A 52 -3.80 2.28 -18.32
N GLU A 53 -3.46 1.36 -19.22
CA GLU A 53 -2.80 1.70 -20.47
C GLU A 53 -3.61 2.67 -21.33
N LYS A 54 -4.93 2.64 -21.20
CA LYS A 54 -5.82 3.52 -21.92
C LYS A 54 -5.92 4.92 -21.32
N GLU A 55 -5.40 5.09 -20.11
CA GLU A 55 -5.39 6.38 -19.41
C GLU A 55 -4.11 7.13 -19.78
N THR A 56 -4.20 8.03 -20.74
CA THR A 56 -3.05 8.73 -21.26
C THR A 56 -2.40 9.71 -20.31
N ASP A 57 -3.13 10.14 -19.29
CA ASP A 57 -2.68 11.15 -18.33
C ASP A 57 -2.01 10.53 -17.10
N ILE A 58 -1.93 9.22 -17.01
CA ILE A 58 -1.35 8.54 -15.86
C ILE A 58 0.03 8.02 -16.26
N ASN A 59 1.07 8.63 -15.67
CA ASN A 59 2.46 8.26 -15.93
C ASN A 59 3.27 8.17 -14.64
N ASN A 60 2.59 8.11 -13.49
CA ASN A 60 3.21 8.16 -12.17
C ASN A 60 3.17 6.81 -11.45
N ILE A 61 3.07 5.72 -12.21
CA ILE A 61 3.09 4.36 -11.64
C ILE A 61 4.46 3.75 -11.91
N PHE A 62 5.13 3.33 -10.85
CA PHE A 62 6.42 2.65 -10.96
C PHE A 62 6.23 1.15 -11.17
N ARG A 63 5.35 0.53 -10.39
CA ARG A 63 5.13 -0.91 -10.44
C ARG A 63 3.71 -1.25 -10.04
N MET A 64 3.18 -2.33 -10.62
CA MET A 64 1.90 -2.92 -10.22
C MET A 64 2.10 -4.35 -9.79
N ILE A 65 1.48 -4.73 -8.69
CA ILE A 65 1.40 -6.11 -8.22
C ILE A 65 -0.07 -6.49 -8.25
N ILE A 66 -0.39 -7.56 -8.99
CA ILE A 66 -1.77 -8.01 -9.19
C ILE A 66 -1.94 -9.37 -8.54
N GLU A 67 -2.95 -9.48 -7.68
CA GLU A 67 -3.33 -10.72 -7.03
C GLU A 67 -4.79 -11.01 -7.37
N SER A 68 -5.03 -12.14 -8.01
CA SER A 68 -6.39 -12.52 -8.42
C SER A 68 -7.18 -13.21 -7.30
N ASP A 69 -6.50 -13.77 -6.30
CA ASP A 69 -7.14 -14.56 -5.24
C ASP A 69 -7.20 -13.78 -3.93
N TYR A 70 -8.42 -13.52 -3.46
CA TYR A 70 -8.65 -12.80 -2.20
C TYR A 70 -8.02 -13.52 -1.00
N LYS A 71 -8.11 -14.85 -0.97
CA LYS A 71 -7.56 -15.63 0.14
C LYS A 71 -6.04 -15.50 0.20
N ASN A 72 -5.37 -15.62 -0.94
CA ASN A 72 -3.93 -15.42 -1.01
C ASN A 72 -3.54 -14.02 -0.57
N SER A 73 -4.31 -13.03 -1.00
CA SER A 73 -4.05 -11.66 -0.63
C SER A 73 -4.17 -11.46 0.89
N LYS A 74 -5.22 -11.98 1.50
CA LYS A 74 -5.38 -11.89 2.95
C LYS A 74 -4.23 -12.53 3.70
N ASN A 75 -3.74 -13.66 3.19
CA ASN A 75 -2.60 -14.36 3.81
C ASN A 75 -1.29 -13.61 3.62
N ASN A 76 -1.06 -13.04 2.45
CA ASN A 76 0.19 -12.37 2.11
C ASN A 76 0.26 -10.96 2.63
N THR A 77 -0.88 -10.28 2.72
CA THR A 77 -0.96 -8.90 3.17
C THR A 77 -2.02 -8.72 4.26
N PRO A 78 -1.85 -9.38 5.42
CA PRO A 78 -2.85 -9.32 6.49
C PRO A 78 -3.02 -7.92 7.08
N TYR A 79 -2.07 -7.03 6.84
CA TYR A 79 -2.13 -5.63 7.30
C TYR A 79 -2.99 -4.75 6.39
N LEU A 80 -3.43 -5.26 5.24
CA LEU A 80 -4.30 -4.51 4.33
C LEU A 80 -5.74 -4.93 4.54
N LYS A 81 -6.64 -3.97 4.48
CA LYS A 81 -8.07 -4.23 4.62
C LYS A 81 -8.65 -4.54 3.24
N ILE A 82 -8.82 -5.83 2.96
CA ILE A 82 -9.30 -6.30 1.67
C ILE A 82 -10.79 -6.61 1.76
N THR A 83 -11.56 -6.04 0.84
CA THR A 83 -13.00 -6.28 0.72
C THR A 83 -13.22 -7.42 -0.28
N GLU A 84 -13.90 -8.48 0.15
CA GLU A 84 -14.21 -9.61 -0.72
C GLU A 84 -15.27 -9.23 -1.76
N ASN A 85 -15.23 -9.92 -2.89
CA ASN A 85 -16.19 -9.79 -3.99
C ASN A 85 -16.18 -8.41 -4.66
N LYS A 86 -15.15 -7.63 -4.44
CA LYS A 86 -14.92 -6.35 -5.11
C LYS A 86 -13.46 -6.23 -5.46
N PRO A 87 -13.11 -5.50 -6.52
CA PRO A 87 -11.72 -5.18 -6.75
C PRO A 87 -11.19 -4.28 -5.64
N ASN A 88 -9.94 -4.45 -5.28
CA ASN A 88 -9.29 -3.63 -4.27
C ASN A 88 -8.06 -3.00 -4.87
N TYR A 89 -7.92 -1.70 -4.70
CA TYR A 89 -6.80 -0.92 -5.22
C TYR A 89 -6.11 -0.23 -4.06
N PHE A 90 -4.82 -0.52 -3.89
CA PHE A 90 -3.99 0.07 -2.85
C PHE A 90 -2.87 0.85 -3.53
N VAL A 91 -2.68 2.09 -3.12
CA VAL A 91 -1.69 2.99 -3.69
C VAL A 91 -0.64 3.28 -2.63
N PHE A 92 0.61 2.97 -2.95
CA PHE A 92 1.74 3.20 -2.06
C PHE A 92 2.67 4.23 -2.69
N ASP A 93 3.13 5.17 -1.87
CA ASP A 93 4.25 6.04 -2.28
C ASP A 93 5.58 5.38 -1.86
N SER A 94 6.64 6.15 -1.73
CA SER A 94 7.93 5.60 -1.33
C SER A 94 8.03 5.29 0.16
N LYS A 95 7.03 5.63 0.94
CA LYS A 95 7.04 5.49 2.39
C LYS A 95 5.92 4.63 2.95
N ASP A 96 4.72 4.73 2.40
CA ASP A 96 3.56 4.09 3.03
C ASP A 96 2.40 3.95 2.06
N LEU A 97 1.35 3.28 2.53
CA LEU A 97 0.04 3.26 1.88
C LEU A 97 -0.58 4.66 1.99
N VAL A 98 -0.93 5.25 0.86
CA VAL A 98 -1.47 6.61 0.84
C VAL A 98 -2.93 6.68 0.39
N TYR A 99 -3.44 5.62 -0.25
CA TYR A 99 -4.82 5.61 -0.70
C TYR A 99 -5.27 4.17 -0.93
N GLN A 100 -6.55 3.92 -0.66
CA GLN A 100 -7.18 2.63 -0.99
C GLN A 100 -8.62 2.85 -1.40
N THR A 101 -9.09 2.04 -2.34
CA THR A 101 -10.46 2.13 -2.83
C THR A 101 -10.86 0.80 -3.48
N THR A 102 -12.15 0.57 -3.58
CA THR A 102 -12.71 -0.55 -4.34
C THR A 102 -13.27 -0.09 -5.69
N SER A 103 -13.05 1.16 -6.05
CA SER A 103 -13.57 1.77 -7.29
C SER A 103 -12.42 2.11 -8.23
N TYR A 104 -12.44 1.53 -9.43
CA TYR A 104 -11.46 1.87 -10.46
C TYR A 104 -11.49 3.36 -10.80
N LYS A 105 -12.71 3.92 -10.89
CA LYS A 105 -12.89 5.34 -11.18
C LYS A 105 -12.19 6.22 -10.14
N ASN A 106 -12.31 5.85 -8.86
CA ASN A 106 -11.68 6.60 -7.79
C ASN A 106 -10.16 6.44 -7.81
N LEU A 107 -9.66 5.26 -8.19
CA LEU A 107 -8.22 5.05 -8.37
C LEU A 107 -7.66 6.00 -9.42
N VAL A 108 -8.29 6.04 -10.58
CA VAL A 108 -7.87 6.92 -11.68
C VAL A 108 -7.90 8.37 -11.25
N LYS A 109 -8.98 8.77 -10.59
CA LYS A 109 -9.11 10.14 -10.08
C LYS A 109 -7.98 10.50 -9.12
N TYR A 110 -7.68 9.60 -8.19
CA TYR A 110 -6.60 9.82 -7.23
C TYR A 110 -5.25 10.01 -7.93
N LEU A 111 -4.93 9.12 -8.88
CA LEU A 111 -3.65 9.17 -9.59
C LEU A 111 -3.52 10.46 -10.41
N LYS A 112 -4.62 10.93 -11.00
CA LYS A 112 -4.61 12.18 -11.76
C LYS A 112 -4.52 13.43 -10.88
N GLU A 113 -5.17 13.40 -9.72
CA GLU A 113 -5.15 14.53 -8.79
C GLU A 113 -3.85 14.60 -7.98
N HIS A 114 -3.11 13.51 -7.90
CA HIS A 114 -1.87 13.42 -7.12
C HIS A 114 -0.74 12.97 -8.03
N PRO A 115 -0.30 13.80 -8.98
CA PRO A 115 0.66 13.38 -10.00
C PRO A 115 2.05 13.06 -9.47
N ASN A 116 2.39 13.58 -8.29
CA ASN A 116 3.71 13.35 -7.69
C ASN A 116 3.56 12.66 -6.35
N ALA A 117 4.04 11.42 -6.27
CA ALA A 117 4.11 10.69 -5.01
C ALA A 117 5.18 11.31 -4.11
N LYS A 118 4.97 11.23 -2.81
CA LYS A 118 5.93 11.77 -1.84
C LYS A 118 7.12 10.85 -1.62
#